data_aa33e43024bae07685cf16a87d054bd4
#
_entry.id   aa33e43024bae07685cf16a87d054bd4
#
_cell.length_a   1.000
_cell.length_b   1.000
_cell.length_c   1.000
_cell.angle_alpha   90.00
_cell.angle_beta   90.00
_cell.angle_gamma   90.00
#
_symmetry.space_group_name_H-M   'P 1'
#
loop_
_entity.id
_entity.type
_entity.pdbx_description
1 polymer ?
#
loop_
_entity_poly.entity_id
_entity_poly.type
_entity_poly.pdbx_seq_one_letter_code
_entity_poly.pdbx_strand_id
1 'polypeptide(L)'
;PYRLALGMGIDPSGSGDRRAMLDAYRERIKQYEPIPPNVVTEAPILENIDRDEDVDLTKFPVPVHHEKDGGRYIGTACGVITKDPDTGRVNVGTYRVMLNGKNIATSYISNGKQGRIQRDKYLKEGKRCPMVIVVGVDPATYIAARYTLADHIPELDWAGGLSGAPLDVVEGEVTGLPFPARSELVLEGWVSPDETALEGPFGEWTGYYAGDAKEEPVIHIERVYYRNDPILTCAASQKPPHSHLFERCFIRSAGLLDSLEG
;
A
#
# COMPACT_ATOMS: atom_id res chain seq x y z
N PRO A 1 5.33 3.55 -19.68
CA PRO A 1 6.77 3.37 -19.46
C PRO A 1 7.44 4.59 -18.79
N TYR A 2 7.24 5.82 -19.32
CA TYR A 2 7.89 7.05 -18.83
C TYR A 2 7.71 7.28 -17.31
N ARG A 3 6.46 7.23 -16.80
CA ARG A 3 6.17 7.40 -15.37
C ARG A 3 6.77 6.28 -14.50
N LEU A 4 6.83 5.07 -15.04
CA LEU A 4 7.44 3.94 -14.35
C LEU A 4 8.94 4.14 -14.21
N ALA A 5 9.64 4.57 -15.29
CA ALA A 5 11.05 4.89 -15.25
C ALA A 5 11.36 5.97 -14.20
N LEU A 6 10.61 7.07 -14.19
CA LEU A 6 10.75 8.13 -13.18
C LEU A 6 10.56 7.60 -11.75
N GLY A 7 9.53 6.78 -11.54
CA GLY A 7 9.25 6.19 -10.22
C GLY A 7 10.31 5.20 -9.74
N MET A 8 11.13 4.68 -10.64
CA MET A 8 12.27 3.79 -10.34
C MET A 8 13.61 4.51 -10.32
N GLY A 9 13.63 5.84 -10.44
CA GLY A 9 14.87 6.61 -10.52
C GLY A 9 15.71 6.34 -11.79
N ILE A 10 15.05 5.92 -12.88
CA ILE A 10 15.69 5.61 -14.17
C ILE A 10 15.48 6.78 -15.13
N ASP A 11 16.50 7.11 -15.93
CA ASP A 11 16.36 8.11 -16.98
C ASP A 11 15.23 7.71 -17.96
N PRO A 12 14.18 8.55 -18.07
CA PRO A 12 13.03 8.22 -18.88
C PRO A 12 13.27 8.42 -20.40
N SER A 13 14.41 8.97 -20.82
CA SER A 13 14.70 9.24 -22.25
C SER A 13 14.67 7.98 -23.11
N GLY A 14 15.09 6.84 -22.54
CA GLY A 14 15.03 5.53 -23.17
C GLY A 14 13.74 4.73 -22.94
N SER A 15 12.71 5.31 -22.28
CA SER A 15 11.53 4.56 -21.84
C SER A 15 10.64 4.01 -22.99
N GLY A 16 10.87 4.42 -24.23
CA GLY A 16 10.26 3.84 -25.43
C GLY A 16 10.78 2.43 -25.76
N ASP A 17 12.00 2.12 -25.39
CA ASP A 17 12.60 0.81 -25.48
C ASP A 17 12.38 0.03 -24.18
N ARG A 18 11.49 -0.97 -24.24
CA ARG A 18 11.14 -1.79 -23.07
C ARG A 18 12.30 -2.63 -22.57
N ARG A 19 13.18 -3.09 -23.47
CA ARG A 19 14.33 -3.91 -23.09
C ARG A 19 15.38 -3.05 -22.40
N ALA A 20 15.74 -1.91 -22.97
CA ALA A 20 16.66 -0.97 -22.36
C ALA A 20 16.18 -0.51 -20.96
N MET A 21 14.89 -0.24 -20.81
CA MET A 21 14.29 0.12 -19.51
C MET A 21 14.37 -1.05 -18.50
N LEU A 22 14.16 -2.29 -18.96
CA LEU A 22 14.27 -3.48 -18.12
C LEU A 22 15.71 -3.71 -17.63
N ASP A 23 16.67 -3.58 -18.52
CA ASP A 23 18.09 -3.73 -18.20
C ASP A 23 18.56 -2.61 -17.24
N ALA A 24 18.15 -1.37 -17.46
CA ALA A 24 18.42 -0.25 -16.53
C ALA A 24 17.81 -0.48 -15.13
N TYR A 25 16.60 -1.03 -15.06
CA TYR A 25 15.98 -1.40 -13.78
C TYR A 25 16.75 -2.52 -13.07
N ARG A 26 17.17 -3.56 -13.80
CA ARG A 26 17.98 -4.66 -13.24
C ARG A 26 19.30 -4.15 -12.69
N GLU A 27 20.00 -3.30 -13.42
CA GLU A 27 21.25 -2.67 -12.93
C GLU A 27 21.00 -1.80 -11.68
N ARG A 28 19.89 -1.05 -11.65
CA ARG A 28 19.52 -0.27 -10.47
C ARG A 28 19.29 -1.15 -9.24
N ILE A 29 18.61 -2.28 -9.39
CA ILE A 29 18.37 -3.22 -8.29
C ILE A 29 19.64 -3.91 -7.82
N LYS A 30 20.57 -4.25 -8.72
CA LYS A 30 21.86 -4.85 -8.34
C LYS A 30 22.77 -3.90 -7.53
N GLN A 31 22.68 -2.61 -7.79
CA GLN A 31 23.48 -1.57 -7.12
C GLN A 31 22.78 -0.97 -5.90
N TYR A 32 21.63 -1.49 -5.56
CA TYR A 32 20.77 -0.96 -4.54
C TYR A 32 21.27 -1.28 -3.13
N GLU A 33 21.24 -0.26 -2.28
CA GLU A 33 21.44 -0.38 -0.84
C GLU A 33 20.20 0.15 -0.11
N PRO A 34 19.66 -0.57 0.89
CA PRO A 34 18.53 -0.07 1.68
C PRO A 34 18.91 1.22 2.40
N ILE A 35 18.05 2.23 2.34
CA ILE A 35 18.24 3.49 3.04
C ILE A 35 17.09 3.67 4.05
N PRO A 36 17.35 3.60 5.35
CA PRO A 36 16.33 3.78 6.38
C PRO A 36 15.62 5.13 6.28
N PRO A 37 14.34 5.20 6.60
CA PRO A 37 13.57 6.45 6.55
C PRO A 37 14.01 7.44 7.64
N ASN A 38 13.77 8.74 7.37
CA ASN A 38 13.86 9.80 8.37
C ASN A 38 12.52 10.02 9.04
N VAL A 39 12.46 10.05 10.35
CA VAL A 39 11.28 10.47 11.09
C VAL A 39 11.24 12.00 11.14
N VAL A 40 10.13 12.58 10.67
CA VAL A 40 9.91 14.02 10.67
C VAL A 40 8.63 14.38 11.43
N THR A 41 8.58 15.60 12.01
CA THR A 41 7.44 16.12 12.77
C THR A 41 6.64 17.17 12.01
N GLU A 42 7.15 17.66 10.88
CA GLU A 42 6.50 18.60 9.98
C GLU A 42 6.44 17.99 8.59
N ALA A 43 5.24 17.87 8.02
CA ALA A 43 5.04 17.19 6.75
C ALA A 43 3.75 17.65 6.05
N PRO A 44 3.68 17.59 4.70
CA PRO A 44 2.46 17.93 3.97
C PRO A 44 1.23 17.12 4.38
N ILE A 45 1.41 15.85 4.78
CA ILE A 45 0.30 15.01 5.23
C ILE A 45 -0.37 15.49 6.52
N LEU A 46 0.30 16.35 7.28
CA LEU A 46 -0.21 16.90 8.55
C LEU A 46 -1.00 18.20 8.37
N GLU A 47 -1.29 18.63 7.13
CA GLU A 47 -2.08 19.84 6.85
C GLU A 47 -3.47 19.77 7.48
N ASN A 48 -4.09 18.59 7.51
CA ASN A 48 -5.38 18.35 8.17
C ASN A 48 -5.35 17.02 8.92
N ILE A 49 -5.97 17.00 10.11
CA ILE A 49 -6.06 15.80 10.93
C ILE A 49 -7.46 15.73 11.56
N ASP A 50 -8.24 14.72 11.20
CA ASP A 50 -9.46 14.37 11.90
C ASP A 50 -9.14 13.37 13.02
N ARG A 51 -9.74 13.54 14.17
CA ARG A 51 -9.50 12.71 15.34
C ARG A 51 -10.79 12.16 15.89
N ASP A 52 -10.78 10.90 16.29
CA ASP A 52 -11.83 10.22 17.03
C ASP A 52 -13.24 10.44 16.44
N GLU A 53 -14.07 11.25 17.06
CA GLU A 53 -15.46 11.51 16.68
C GLU A 53 -15.59 12.34 15.39
N ASP A 54 -14.56 13.08 15.02
CA ASP A 54 -14.52 13.89 13.80
C ASP A 54 -14.20 13.06 12.56
N VAL A 55 -13.76 11.79 12.73
CA VAL A 55 -13.44 10.91 11.63
C VAL A 55 -14.68 10.58 10.81
N ASP A 56 -14.68 11.02 9.56
CA ASP A 56 -15.71 10.70 8.57
C ASP A 56 -15.10 10.40 7.19
N LEU A 57 -14.90 9.11 6.92
CA LEU A 57 -14.35 8.63 5.65
C LEU A 57 -15.29 8.88 4.47
N THR A 58 -16.57 9.11 4.73
CA THR A 58 -17.59 9.32 3.68
C THR A 58 -17.48 10.70 3.03
N LYS A 59 -16.75 11.64 3.64
CA LYS A 59 -16.47 12.97 3.07
C LYS A 59 -15.56 12.92 1.84
N PHE A 60 -14.75 11.85 1.71
CA PHE A 60 -13.87 11.66 0.57
C PHE A 60 -14.62 11.05 -0.63
N PRO A 61 -14.27 11.42 -1.88
CA PRO A 61 -14.93 10.93 -3.08
C PRO A 61 -14.49 9.49 -3.44
N VAL A 62 -14.75 8.55 -2.52
CA VAL A 62 -14.36 7.14 -2.66
C VAL A 62 -15.27 6.46 -3.68
N PRO A 63 -14.73 5.86 -4.77
CA PRO A 63 -15.53 5.26 -5.81
C PRO A 63 -16.00 3.83 -5.49
N VAL A 64 -17.10 3.42 -6.12
CA VAL A 64 -17.38 2.03 -6.48
C VAL A 64 -16.77 1.82 -7.86
N HIS A 65 -15.85 0.85 -8.01
CA HIS A 65 -15.07 0.70 -9.24
C HIS A 65 -15.79 -0.12 -10.32
N HIS A 66 -16.58 -1.12 -9.93
CA HIS A 66 -17.29 -2.02 -10.83
C HIS A 66 -18.74 -2.22 -10.34
N GLU A 67 -19.63 -2.56 -11.27
CA GLU A 67 -21.08 -2.65 -11.06
C GLU A 67 -21.49 -3.55 -9.88
N LYS A 68 -20.74 -4.63 -9.64
CA LYS A 68 -21.04 -5.62 -8.58
C LYS A 68 -20.07 -5.57 -7.41
N ASP A 69 -19.26 -4.51 -7.29
CA ASP A 69 -18.42 -4.34 -6.10
C ASP A 69 -19.31 -4.18 -4.85
N GLY A 70 -18.93 -4.81 -3.75
CA GLY A 70 -19.70 -4.83 -2.52
C GLY A 70 -19.79 -3.49 -1.79
N GLY A 71 -18.97 -2.49 -2.19
CA GLY A 71 -18.97 -1.19 -1.58
C GLY A 71 -17.99 -0.21 -2.24
N ARG A 72 -17.72 0.88 -1.53
CA ARG A 72 -16.74 1.90 -1.92
C ARG A 72 -15.35 1.47 -1.50
N TYR A 73 -14.39 1.49 -2.42
CA TYR A 73 -13.00 1.10 -2.15
C TYR A 73 -12.06 2.30 -2.12
N ILE A 74 -11.62 2.69 -0.93
CA ILE A 74 -10.66 3.78 -0.72
C ILE A 74 -9.23 3.33 -1.03
N GLY A 75 -8.94 2.04 -0.84
CA GLY A 75 -7.63 1.46 -1.06
C GLY A 75 -7.64 0.45 -2.20
N THR A 76 -7.35 0.88 -3.44
CA THR A 76 -7.10 -0.01 -4.58
C THR A 76 -5.69 0.18 -5.15
N ALA A 77 -5.05 1.32 -4.83
CA ALA A 77 -3.64 1.62 -5.09
C ALA A 77 -3.01 2.23 -3.82
N CYS A 78 -3.17 1.56 -2.69
CA CYS A 78 -2.72 2.02 -1.38
C CYS A 78 -1.58 1.14 -0.85
N GLY A 79 -0.86 1.64 0.14
CA GLY A 79 -0.04 0.84 1.03
C GLY A 79 -0.80 0.56 2.33
N VAL A 80 -0.76 -0.67 2.81
CA VAL A 80 -1.26 -1.04 4.15
C VAL A 80 -0.07 -1.41 4.99
N ILE A 81 0.11 -0.68 6.09
CA ILE A 81 1.25 -0.79 6.99
C ILE A 81 0.82 -1.56 8.23
N THR A 82 1.57 -2.58 8.57
CA THR A 82 1.39 -3.40 9.77
C THR A 82 2.74 -3.60 10.45
N LYS A 83 2.72 -4.07 11.70
CA LYS A 83 3.93 -4.34 12.47
C LYS A 83 3.85 -5.73 13.09
N ASP A 84 4.91 -6.50 12.98
CA ASP A 84 5.02 -7.80 13.62
C ASP A 84 5.16 -7.64 15.15
N PRO A 85 4.29 -8.25 15.98
CA PRO A 85 4.34 -8.09 17.43
C PRO A 85 5.58 -8.69 18.07
N ASP A 86 6.19 -9.71 17.45
CA ASP A 86 7.32 -10.44 18.02
C ASP A 86 8.66 -9.78 17.68
N THR A 87 8.79 -9.29 16.44
CA THR A 87 10.05 -8.77 15.92
C THR A 87 10.10 -7.25 15.83
N GLY A 88 8.95 -6.59 15.86
CA GLY A 88 8.81 -5.16 15.61
C GLY A 88 8.96 -4.75 14.15
N ARG A 89 9.11 -5.72 13.23
CA ARG A 89 9.26 -5.45 11.80
C ARG A 89 8.01 -4.78 11.24
N VAL A 90 8.19 -3.65 10.57
CA VAL A 90 7.15 -2.97 9.79
C VAL A 90 7.09 -3.60 8.41
N ASN A 91 5.87 -3.86 7.93
CA ASN A 91 5.57 -4.35 6.59
C ASN A 91 4.68 -3.33 5.88
N VAL A 92 4.93 -3.09 4.62
CA VAL A 92 4.05 -2.31 3.74
C VAL A 92 3.62 -3.18 2.57
N GLY A 93 2.31 -3.44 2.47
CA GLY A 93 1.77 -4.27 1.39
C GLY A 93 0.58 -3.61 0.69
N THR A 94 0.34 -3.97 -0.57
CA THR A 94 -0.85 -3.51 -1.29
C THR A 94 -2.01 -4.47 -1.08
N TYR A 95 -2.98 -4.06 -0.29
CA TYR A 95 -4.22 -4.80 -0.02
C TYR A 95 -5.41 -3.88 -0.25
N ARG A 96 -6.50 -4.42 -0.80
CA ARG A 96 -7.68 -3.60 -1.04
C ARG A 96 -8.39 -3.25 0.26
N VAL A 97 -8.93 -2.03 0.34
CA VAL A 97 -9.62 -1.52 1.53
C VAL A 97 -10.99 -0.98 1.12
N MET A 98 -12.04 -1.54 1.74
CA MET A 98 -13.43 -1.15 1.54
C MET A 98 -13.92 -0.33 2.73
N LEU A 99 -14.75 0.68 2.47
CA LEU A 99 -15.43 1.43 3.52
C LEU A 99 -16.70 0.70 3.97
N ASN A 100 -16.86 0.56 5.28
CA ASN A 100 -18.05 -0.05 5.92
C ASN A 100 -18.83 0.96 6.78
N GLY A 101 -18.34 2.19 6.89
CA GLY A 101 -18.98 3.23 7.69
C GLY A 101 -18.18 4.53 7.72
N LYS A 102 -18.55 5.44 8.61
CA LYS A 102 -17.84 6.72 8.75
C LYS A 102 -16.40 6.56 9.19
N ASN A 103 -16.16 5.66 10.14
CA ASN A 103 -14.86 5.39 10.73
C ASN A 103 -14.50 3.90 10.72
N ILE A 104 -15.17 3.12 9.88
CA ILE A 104 -15.02 1.67 9.79
C ILE A 104 -14.63 1.28 8.38
N ALA A 105 -13.61 0.44 8.27
CA ALA A 105 -13.15 -0.16 7.03
C ALA A 105 -12.88 -1.65 7.21
N THR A 106 -12.78 -2.38 6.09
CA THR A 106 -12.27 -3.74 6.04
C THR A 106 -11.18 -3.85 5.00
N SER A 107 -10.27 -4.80 5.18
CA SER A 107 -9.20 -5.07 4.21
C SER A 107 -9.09 -6.56 3.94
N TYR A 108 -9.26 -6.94 2.68
CA TYR A 108 -8.96 -8.30 2.26
C TYR A 108 -7.45 -8.48 2.06
N ILE A 109 -6.88 -9.34 2.87
CA ILE A 109 -5.47 -9.73 2.79
C ILE A 109 -5.38 -11.23 2.54
N SER A 110 -4.88 -11.64 1.37
CA SER A 110 -4.76 -13.05 1.00
C SER A 110 -3.89 -13.85 1.98
N ASN A 111 -4.19 -15.12 2.14
CA ASN A 111 -3.40 -16.04 2.95
C ASN A 111 -1.92 -16.03 2.52
N GLY A 112 -1.01 -16.11 3.49
CA GLY A 112 0.43 -16.13 3.26
C GLY A 112 1.06 -14.76 2.99
N LYS A 113 0.28 -13.68 2.96
CA LYS A 113 0.82 -12.32 2.90
C LYS A 113 1.27 -11.84 4.28
N GLN A 114 2.39 -11.10 4.33
CA GLN A 114 3.00 -10.64 5.58
C GLN A 114 2.02 -9.84 6.45
N GLY A 115 1.28 -8.90 5.86
CA GLY A 115 0.28 -8.13 6.60
C GLY A 115 -0.79 -9.01 7.26
N ARG A 116 -1.19 -10.14 6.62
CA ARG A 116 -2.11 -11.10 7.24
C ARG A 116 -1.45 -11.88 8.36
N ILE A 117 -0.24 -12.37 8.13
CA ILE A 117 0.51 -13.12 9.15
C ILE A 117 0.69 -12.26 10.40
N GLN A 118 1.11 -11.01 10.26
CA GLN A 118 1.29 -10.08 11.37
C GLN A 118 -0.03 -9.78 12.07
N ARG A 119 -1.08 -9.41 11.32
CA ARG A 119 -2.43 -9.16 11.85
C ARG A 119 -2.94 -10.35 12.67
N ASP A 120 -2.87 -11.54 12.10
CA ASP A 120 -3.45 -12.74 12.71
C ASP A 120 -2.71 -13.16 14.00
N LYS A 121 -1.44 -12.76 14.21
CA LYS A 121 -0.74 -12.92 15.49
C LYS A 121 -1.44 -12.15 16.61
N TYR A 122 -1.76 -10.86 16.38
CA TYR A 122 -2.49 -10.04 17.34
C TYR A 122 -3.88 -10.60 17.64
N LEU A 123 -4.64 -10.90 16.58
CA LEU A 123 -6.02 -11.36 16.72
C LEU A 123 -6.13 -12.71 17.47
N LYS A 124 -5.18 -13.63 17.27
CA LYS A 124 -5.10 -14.90 18.02
C LYS A 124 -4.91 -14.71 19.52
N GLU A 125 -4.29 -13.62 19.92
CA GLU A 125 -4.11 -13.27 21.34
C GLU A 125 -5.25 -12.39 21.88
N GLY A 126 -6.32 -12.16 21.10
CA GLY A 126 -7.40 -11.26 21.47
C GLY A 126 -6.98 -9.79 21.54
N LYS A 127 -5.89 -9.41 20.85
CA LYS A 127 -5.36 -8.05 20.83
C LYS A 127 -5.74 -7.33 19.54
N ARG A 128 -5.94 -6.03 19.62
CA ARG A 128 -6.10 -5.18 18.43
C ARG A 128 -4.77 -5.09 17.68
N CYS A 129 -4.81 -5.21 16.34
CA CYS A 129 -3.63 -5.06 15.50
C CYS A 129 -3.52 -3.61 15.00
N PRO A 130 -2.39 -2.92 15.20
CA PRO A 130 -2.19 -1.59 14.65
C PRO A 130 -2.12 -1.66 13.12
N MET A 131 -2.80 -0.75 12.44
CA MET A 131 -2.83 -0.68 10.98
C MET A 131 -2.91 0.76 10.49
N VAL A 132 -2.10 1.07 9.48
CA VAL A 132 -2.16 2.34 8.76
C VAL A 132 -2.38 2.07 7.28
N ILE A 133 -3.30 2.80 6.67
CA ILE A 133 -3.58 2.72 5.23
C ILE A 133 -3.16 4.05 4.62
N VAL A 134 -2.27 4.00 3.62
CA VAL A 134 -1.74 5.19 2.94
C VAL A 134 -2.19 5.22 1.49
N VAL A 135 -2.76 6.33 1.06
CA VAL A 135 -3.26 6.56 -0.29
C VAL A 135 -2.50 7.74 -0.91
N GLY A 136 -2.11 7.61 -2.18
CA GLY A 136 -1.36 8.66 -2.86
C GLY A 136 0.08 8.77 -2.37
N VAL A 137 0.78 7.64 -2.28
CA VAL A 137 2.21 7.57 -1.94
C VAL A 137 3.08 7.82 -3.17
N ASP A 138 4.36 8.11 -2.93
CA ASP A 138 5.36 8.19 -3.99
C ASP A 138 5.52 6.85 -4.74
N PRO A 139 5.97 6.88 -6.01
CA PRO A 139 6.06 5.67 -6.82
C PRO A 139 7.02 4.61 -6.27
N ALA A 140 8.12 4.99 -5.61
CA ALA A 140 9.08 4.03 -5.05
C ALA A 140 8.45 3.25 -3.87
N THR A 141 7.76 3.94 -2.97
CA THR A 141 6.97 3.31 -1.89
C THR A 141 5.90 2.38 -2.45
N TYR A 142 5.17 2.81 -3.50
CA TYR A 142 4.13 1.97 -4.11
C TYR A 142 4.72 0.72 -4.78
N ILE A 143 5.88 0.83 -5.44
CA ILE A 143 6.58 -0.31 -6.02
C ILE A 143 7.04 -1.26 -4.92
N ALA A 144 7.67 -0.75 -3.85
CA ALA A 144 8.10 -1.53 -2.69
C ALA A 144 6.95 -2.32 -2.07
N ALA A 145 5.80 -1.69 -1.82
CA ALA A 145 4.62 -2.31 -1.26
C ALA A 145 4.04 -3.45 -2.11
N ARG A 146 4.36 -3.50 -3.41
CA ARG A 146 3.90 -4.53 -4.36
C ARG A 146 4.91 -5.64 -4.61
N TYR A 147 6.15 -5.42 -4.21
CA TYR A 147 7.23 -6.38 -4.38
C TYR A 147 7.23 -7.40 -3.23
N THR A 148 7.69 -8.59 -3.49
CA THR A 148 7.98 -9.56 -2.43
C THR A 148 9.46 -9.45 -2.13
N LEU A 149 9.78 -8.69 -1.11
CA LEU A 149 11.16 -8.52 -0.64
C LEU A 149 11.56 -9.70 0.24
N ALA A 150 12.87 -9.90 0.40
CA ALA A 150 13.39 -10.84 1.38
C ALA A 150 13.01 -10.36 2.81
N ASP A 151 12.77 -11.30 3.71
CA ASP A 151 12.22 -11.02 5.06
C ASP A 151 13.06 -10.05 5.92
N HIS A 152 14.33 -9.86 5.60
CA HIS A 152 15.20 -8.93 6.33
C HIS A 152 15.24 -7.51 5.76
N ILE A 153 14.54 -7.24 4.65
CA ILE A 153 14.52 -5.92 3.99
C ILE A 153 13.16 -5.26 4.23
N PRO A 154 13.08 -4.17 5.02
CA PRO A 154 11.86 -3.39 5.16
C PRO A 154 11.50 -2.65 3.85
N GLU A 155 10.23 -2.58 3.53
CA GLU A 155 9.75 -1.95 2.30
C GLU A 155 10.08 -0.46 2.22
N LEU A 156 10.04 0.27 3.35
CA LEU A 156 10.37 1.70 3.39
C LEU A 156 11.86 1.94 3.15
N ASP A 157 12.73 1.10 3.70
CA ASP A 157 14.18 1.17 3.47
C ASP A 157 14.49 0.85 1.99
N TRP A 158 13.79 -0.15 1.44
CA TRP A 158 13.93 -0.50 0.03
C TRP A 158 13.49 0.64 -0.89
N ALA A 159 12.38 1.30 -0.56
CA ALA A 159 11.91 2.45 -1.32
C ALA A 159 12.89 3.64 -1.24
N GLY A 160 13.51 3.87 -0.07
CA GLY A 160 14.59 4.85 0.09
C GLY A 160 15.79 4.55 -0.80
N GLY A 161 16.24 3.30 -0.81
CA GLY A 161 17.33 2.84 -1.70
C GLY A 161 16.98 3.01 -3.18
N LEU A 162 15.75 2.68 -3.59
CA LEU A 162 15.29 2.86 -4.96
C LEU A 162 15.26 4.34 -5.38
N SER A 163 14.85 5.22 -4.46
CA SER A 163 14.83 6.67 -4.68
C SER A 163 16.23 7.31 -4.61
N GLY A 164 17.19 6.64 -3.98
CA GLY A 164 18.54 7.14 -3.73
C GLY A 164 18.61 8.17 -2.59
N ALA A 165 17.59 8.25 -1.73
CA ALA A 165 17.54 9.12 -0.57
C ALA A 165 16.58 8.54 0.49
N PRO A 166 16.78 8.85 1.80
CA PRO A 166 15.83 8.46 2.83
C PRO A 166 14.42 8.97 2.52
N LEU A 167 13.41 8.15 2.78
CA LEU A 167 12.03 8.62 2.78
C LEU A 167 11.75 9.37 4.10
N ASP A 168 11.15 10.54 4.00
CA ASP A 168 10.58 11.18 5.19
C ASP A 168 9.30 10.44 5.60
N VAL A 169 9.20 10.09 6.87
CA VAL A 169 8.03 9.44 7.46
C VAL A 169 7.55 10.18 8.71
N VAL A 170 6.26 10.11 8.97
CA VAL A 170 5.63 10.57 10.21
C VAL A 170 5.24 9.34 11.01
N GLU A 171 5.40 9.38 12.33
CA GLU A 171 4.87 8.36 13.24
C GLU A 171 3.40 8.69 13.57
N GLY A 172 2.53 7.68 13.46
CA GLY A 172 1.12 7.82 13.78
C GLY A 172 0.86 8.16 15.26
N GLU A 173 -0.13 9.00 15.50
CA GLU A 173 -0.46 9.48 16.87
C GLU A 173 -0.97 8.37 17.79
N VAL A 174 -1.63 7.34 17.25
CA VAL A 174 -2.28 6.30 18.06
C VAL A 174 -1.65 4.92 17.90
N THR A 175 -1.05 4.60 16.75
CA THR A 175 -0.42 3.30 16.51
C THR A 175 1.10 3.33 16.61
N GLY A 176 1.71 4.51 16.45
CA GLY A 176 3.16 4.68 16.34
C GLY A 176 3.75 4.04 15.07
N LEU A 177 2.91 3.67 14.09
CA LEU A 177 3.39 3.15 12.82
C LEU A 177 3.90 4.28 11.93
N PRO A 178 5.07 4.09 11.27
CA PRO A 178 5.58 5.09 10.34
C PRO A 178 4.78 5.07 9.02
N PHE A 179 4.49 6.25 8.47
CA PHE A 179 3.90 6.40 7.15
C PHE A 179 4.54 7.53 6.36
N PRO A 180 4.58 7.46 5.01
CA PRO A 180 5.26 8.45 4.19
C PRO A 180 4.69 9.85 4.36
N ALA A 181 5.57 10.82 4.64
CA ALA A 181 5.26 12.21 4.94
C ALA A 181 4.59 12.98 3.79
N ARG A 182 4.73 12.47 2.55
CA ARG A 182 4.17 13.06 1.33
C ARG A 182 2.94 12.33 0.81
N SER A 183 2.33 11.44 1.60
CA SER A 183 1.05 10.82 1.27
C SER A 183 -0.05 11.85 1.06
N GLU A 184 -1.06 11.52 0.30
CA GLU A 184 -2.23 12.40 0.07
C GLU A 184 -3.30 12.22 1.17
N LEU A 185 -3.50 10.96 1.60
CA LEU A 185 -4.45 10.56 2.63
C LEU A 185 -3.91 9.38 3.41
N VAL A 186 -4.03 9.42 4.73
CA VAL A 186 -3.63 8.34 5.64
C VAL A 186 -4.75 8.07 6.63
N LEU A 187 -5.11 6.80 6.76
CA LEU A 187 -6.06 6.31 7.75
C LEU A 187 -5.27 5.51 8.78
N GLU A 188 -5.38 5.87 10.04
CA GLU A 188 -4.70 5.21 11.14
C GLU A 188 -5.71 4.65 12.13
N GLY A 189 -5.50 3.41 12.54
CA GLY A 189 -6.41 2.76 13.48
C GLY A 189 -6.02 1.34 13.83
N TRP A 190 -7.01 0.56 14.24
CA TRP A 190 -6.82 -0.75 14.84
C TRP A 190 -7.77 -1.78 14.27
N VAL A 191 -7.23 -2.93 13.90
CA VAL A 191 -8.04 -4.10 13.51
C VAL A 191 -8.59 -4.75 14.78
N SER A 192 -9.91 -4.94 14.81
CA SER A 192 -10.61 -5.58 15.93
C SER A 192 -10.40 -7.10 15.94
N PRO A 193 -10.15 -7.72 17.09
CA PRO A 193 -10.16 -9.18 17.23
C PRO A 193 -11.57 -9.78 17.25
N ASP A 194 -12.59 -8.99 17.58
CA ASP A 194 -13.93 -9.49 17.93
C ASP A 194 -15.02 -9.07 16.94
N GLU A 195 -14.71 -8.11 16.06
CA GLU A 195 -15.70 -7.56 15.12
C GLU A 195 -15.34 -7.87 13.69
N THR A 196 -16.34 -8.29 12.91
CA THR A 196 -16.22 -8.52 11.47
C THR A 196 -17.27 -7.74 10.70
N ALA A 197 -17.00 -7.49 9.43
CA ALA A 197 -17.97 -6.94 8.48
C ALA A 197 -17.74 -7.56 7.10
N LEU A 198 -18.76 -7.52 6.26
CA LEU A 198 -18.65 -8.02 4.90
C LEU A 198 -17.68 -7.18 4.08
N GLU A 199 -16.75 -7.84 3.42
CA GLU A 199 -15.82 -7.32 2.43
C GLU A 199 -16.03 -8.02 1.09
N GLY A 200 -16.10 -7.25 0.00
CA GLY A 200 -16.33 -7.81 -1.33
C GLY A 200 -17.82 -7.96 -1.69
N PRO A 201 -18.10 -8.51 -2.89
CA PRO A 201 -17.11 -8.90 -3.90
C PRO A 201 -16.38 -7.70 -4.49
N PHE A 202 -15.27 -7.93 -5.14
CA PHE A 202 -14.47 -6.92 -5.83
C PHE A 202 -14.02 -7.41 -7.20
N GLY A 203 -14.17 -6.57 -8.23
CA GLY A 203 -13.71 -6.87 -9.58
C GLY A 203 -12.17 -6.94 -9.66
N GLU A 204 -11.63 -8.13 -9.92
CA GLU A 204 -10.21 -8.41 -9.90
C GLU A 204 -9.48 -8.02 -11.20
N TRP A 205 -8.16 -7.89 -11.11
CA TRP A 205 -7.28 -7.56 -12.23
C TRP A 205 -7.31 -8.57 -13.39
N THR A 206 -7.88 -9.75 -13.17
CA THR A 206 -8.14 -10.77 -14.20
C THR A 206 -9.37 -10.45 -15.06
N GLY A 207 -10.19 -9.48 -14.64
CA GLY A 207 -11.44 -9.10 -15.28
C GLY A 207 -12.66 -9.90 -14.81
N TYR A 208 -12.54 -10.56 -13.66
CA TYR A 208 -13.59 -11.37 -13.05
C TYR A 208 -13.76 -11.03 -11.58
N TYR A 209 -14.91 -11.39 -11.02
CA TYR A 209 -15.12 -11.48 -9.57
C TYR A 209 -14.62 -12.86 -9.13
N ALA A 210 -13.52 -12.90 -8.39
CA ALA A 210 -12.86 -14.16 -8.00
C ALA A 210 -13.54 -14.85 -6.80
N GLY A 211 -14.48 -14.21 -6.15
CA GLY A 211 -15.21 -14.74 -5.00
C GLY A 211 -16.34 -13.84 -4.56
N ASP A 212 -17.18 -14.37 -3.68
CA ASP A 212 -18.26 -13.64 -3.03
C ASP A 212 -17.75 -12.77 -1.88
N ALA A 213 -18.65 -11.97 -1.30
CA ALA A 213 -18.39 -11.24 -0.07
C ALA A 213 -18.02 -12.21 1.07
N LYS A 214 -17.08 -11.78 1.93
CA LYS A 214 -16.61 -12.55 3.07
C LYS A 214 -16.53 -11.67 4.30
N GLU A 215 -16.69 -12.28 5.46
CA GLU A 215 -16.39 -11.62 6.72
C GLU A 215 -14.88 -11.38 6.86
N GLU A 216 -14.50 -10.13 7.04
CA GLU A 216 -13.13 -9.72 7.36
C GLU A 216 -13.14 -8.90 8.65
N PRO A 217 -12.06 -8.94 9.45
CA PRO A 217 -11.97 -8.15 10.67
C PRO A 217 -12.13 -6.65 10.39
N VAL A 218 -12.90 -5.98 11.23
CA VAL A 218 -13.13 -4.54 11.15
C VAL A 218 -11.88 -3.77 11.54
N ILE A 219 -11.61 -2.70 10.80
CA ILE A 219 -10.59 -1.70 11.11
C ILE A 219 -11.32 -0.45 11.63
N HIS A 220 -11.13 -0.12 12.90
CA HIS A 220 -11.59 1.14 13.48
C HIS A 220 -10.57 2.22 13.21
N ILE A 221 -10.97 3.24 12.45
CA ILE A 221 -10.12 4.39 12.11
C ILE A 221 -10.30 5.45 13.20
N GLU A 222 -9.21 5.79 13.87
CA GLU A 222 -9.18 6.75 14.97
C GLU A 222 -8.53 8.07 14.56
N ARG A 223 -7.74 8.07 13.46
CA ARG A 223 -7.10 9.27 12.88
C ARG A 223 -7.18 9.24 11.37
N VAL A 224 -7.42 10.39 10.78
CA VAL A 224 -7.32 10.60 9.34
C VAL A 224 -6.45 11.83 9.08
N TYR A 225 -5.34 11.62 8.41
CA TYR A 225 -4.44 12.70 8.00
C TYR A 225 -4.64 12.93 6.49
N TYR A 226 -4.70 14.18 6.06
CA TYR A 226 -4.88 14.46 4.64
C TYR A 226 -4.38 15.84 4.26
N ARG A 227 -3.91 15.94 3.02
CA ARG A 227 -3.50 17.20 2.42
C ARG A 227 -4.70 18.07 2.07
N ASN A 228 -4.44 19.36 1.87
CA ASN A 228 -5.42 20.22 1.21
C ASN A 228 -5.67 19.70 -0.21
N ASP A 229 -6.94 19.55 -0.61
CA ASP A 229 -7.36 19.01 -1.91
C ASP A 229 -6.67 17.67 -2.27
N PRO A 230 -6.77 16.61 -1.44
CA PRO A 230 -6.00 15.40 -1.60
C PRO A 230 -6.38 14.64 -2.87
N ILE A 231 -5.36 14.11 -3.56
CA ILE A 231 -5.55 13.28 -4.76
C ILE A 231 -5.66 11.81 -4.37
N LEU A 232 -6.85 11.24 -4.47
CA LEU A 232 -7.07 9.83 -4.21
C LEU A 232 -6.56 8.98 -5.39
N THR A 233 -5.41 8.36 -5.22
CA THR A 233 -4.86 7.43 -6.21
C THR A 233 -5.62 6.12 -6.16
N CYS A 234 -6.25 5.75 -7.27
CA CYS A 234 -7.01 4.52 -7.42
C CYS A 234 -6.47 3.67 -8.57
N ALA A 235 -6.54 2.36 -8.41
CA ALA A 235 -6.32 1.40 -9.48
C ALA A 235 -7.62 0.62 -9.71
N ALA A 236 -8.38 1.03 -10.71
CA ALA A 236 -9.53 0.24 -11.15
C ALA A 236 -9.01 -1.01 -11.86
N SER A 237 -9.22 -2.16 -11.25
CA SER A 237 -8.87 -3.44 -11.85
C SER A 237 -9.74 -3.68 -13.10
N GLN A 238 -9.12 -4.09 -14.20
CA GLN A 238 -9.81 -4.27 -15.47
C GLN A 238 -9.33 -5.55 -16.15
N LYS A 239 -10.15 -6.05 -17.08
CA LYS A 239 -9.74 -7.17 -17.95
C LYS A 239 -8.48 -6.80 -18.72
N PRO A 240 -7.46 -7.68 -18.76
CA PRO A 240 -6.26 -7.47 -19.60
C PRO A 240 -6.58 -7.26 -21.09
N PRO A 241 -5.76 -6.44 -21.80
CA PRO A 241 -4.55 -5.75 -21.33
C PRO A 241 -4.84 -4.40 -20.68
N HIS A 242 -4.11 -4.06 -19.62
CA HIS A 242 -4.19 -2.74 -18.97
C HIS A 242 -2.84 -2.33 -18.36
N SER A 243 -2.67 -1.03 -18.02
CA SER A 243 -1.40 -0.45 -17.56
C SER A 243 -0.86 -1.11 -16.28
N HIS A 244 -1.73 -1.44 -15.34
CA HIS A 244 -1.38 -2.10 -14.10
C HIS A 244 -0.77 -3.51 -14.31
N LEU A 245 -1.30 -4.26 -15.28
CA LEU A 245 -0.70 -5.55 -15.66
C LEU A 245 0.70 -5.35 -16.27
N PHE A 246 0.89 -4.31 -17.09
CA PHE A 246 2.19 -4.00 -17.68
C PHE A 246 3.25 -3.76 -16.61
N GLU A 247 2.97 -2.91 -15.61
CA GLU A 247 3.91 -2.64 -14.51
C GLU A 247 4.28 -3.92 -13.74
N ARG A 248 3.27 -4.72 -13.41
CA ARG A 248 3.46 -5.98 -12.69
C ARG A 248 4.31 -6.98 -13.49
N CYS A 249 4.03 -7.12 -14.79
CA CYS A 249 4.81 -7.99 -15.66
C CYS A 249 6.25 -7.49 -15.81
N PHE A 250 6.45 -6.17 -15.93
CA PHE A 250 7.77 -5.56 -16.07
C PHE A 250 8.68 -5.89 -14.88
N ILE A 251 8.22 -5.61 -13.66
CA ILE A 251 8.98 -5.85 -12.43
C ILE A 251 9.30 -7.35 -12.26
N ARG A 252 8.30 -8.21 -12.51
CA ARG A 252 8.50 -9.67 -12.41
C ARG A 252 9.43 -10.24 -13.48
N SER A 253 9.42 -9.67 -14.68
CA SER A 253 10.33 -10.08 -15.76
C SER A 253 11.78 -9.80 -15.40
N ALA A 254 12.06 -8.69 -14.69
CA ALA A 254 13.40 -8.40 -14.19
C ALA A 254 13.91 -9.51 -13.26
N GLY A 255 13.11 -9.84 -12.23
CA GLY A 255 13.47 -10.90 -11.27
C GLY A 255 13.63 -12.28 -11.91
N LEU A 256 12.78 -12.61 -12.89
CA LEU A 256 12.90 -13.88 -13.64
C LEU A 256 14.19 -13.93 -14.46
N LEU A 257 14.54 -12.86 -15.17
CA LEU A 257 15.77 -12.80 -15.94
C LEU A 257 17.00 -12.95 -15.04
N ASP A 258 17.03 -12.26 -13.89
CA ASP A 258 18.13 -12.41 -12.94
C ASP A 258 18.26 -13.84 -12.40
N SER A 259 17.13 -14.53 -12.19
CA SER A 259 17.13 -15.93 -11.74
C SER A 259 17.55 -16.93 -12.83
N LEU A 260 17.47 -16.57 -14.10
CA LEU A 260 17.85 -17.43 -15.22
C LEU A 260 19.30 -17.21 -15.67
N GLU A 261 19.84 -16.02 -15.42
CA GLU A 261 21.20 -15.64 -15.85
C GLU A 261 22.24 -15.83 -14.74
N GLY A 262 21.81 -15.97 -13.47
CA GLY A 262 22.65 -16.19 -12.30
C GLY A 262 22.76 -17.59 -11.89
#